data_9d4a66f43943222f6f9361fd817b7e4d
#
_entry.id   9d4a66f43943222f6f9361fd817b7e4d
#
_cell.length_a   1.000
_cell.length_b   1.000
_cell.length_c   1.000
_cell.angle_alpha   90.00
_cell.angle_beta   90.00
_cell.angle_gamma   90.00
#
_symmetry.space_group_name_H-M   'P 1'
#
loop_
_entity.id
_entity.type
_entity.pdbx_description
1 polymer ?
#
loop_
_entity_poly.entity_id
_entity_poly.type
_entity_poly.pdbx_seq_one_letter_code
_entity_poly.pdbx_strand_id
1 'polypeptide(L)'
;MNLTDLHYVVEIDKSGSISKAAKELYVAQPNLSKAIKHLEREFGISIFERSSKGVKATREGQKFLEYAKRIIYEIEEMKRDCSDLGKENLSFKITVPRASYISSAFAEFIGMQSKETAIKAEFQENSSMHAIENVLQNGYSMGIIRYLCENEPYFQSLLDLKGLDAELLAELPYMILTSADGDLAKRELKTREELEDGVEILHGDWKLPTGEYTELSENGESLHPHNKIYIFERGSQFDILREVKNSYMWVSPVPEKLRKNYNLVQKHAGFSGQMIRDVLIYKKGYQKKLYEREFIEHLKETIREKIGRAHVRTPVTLGDLVCRLLLEK
;
A
#
# COMPACT_ATOMS: atom_id res chain seq x y z
N MET A 1 11.21 -6.81 32.62
CA MET A 1 10.43 -5.93 31.72
C MET A 1 8.94 -6.13 31.96
N ASN A 2 8.14 -5.08 32.09
CA ASN A 2 6.69 -5.16 32.09
C ASN A 2 6.08 -4.25 31.01
N LEU A 3 4.83 -4.51 30.66
CA LEU A 3 4.15 -3.74 29.60
C LEU A 3 3.94 -2.28 29.93
N THR A 4 3.74 -1.98 31.21
CA THR A 4 3.56 -0.59 31.68
C THR A 4 4.82 0.23 31.45
N ASP A 5 6.01 -0.37 31.66
CA ASP A 5 7.28 0.29 31.40
C ASP A 5 7.45 0.61 29.91
N LEU A 6 7.03 -0.32 29.02
CA LEU A 6 7.04 -0.07 27.57
C LEU A 6 6.09 1.06 27.16
N HIS A 7 4.87 1.09 27.71
CA HIS A 7 3.94 2.22 27.48
C HIS A 7 4.52 3.55 27.92
N TYR A 8 5.18 3.58 29.08
CA TYR A 8 5.78 4.81 29.57
C TYR A 8 6.87 5.36 28.65
N VAL A 9 7.79 4.51 28.18
CA VAL A 9 8.86 4.98 27.28
C VAL A 9 8.35 5.40 25.91
N VAL A 10 7.33 4.73 25.38
CA VAL A 10 6.70 5.15 24.11
C VAL A 10 6.01 6.50 24.25
N GLU A 11 5.33 6.77 25.36
CA GLU A 11 4.67 8.06 25.59
C GLU A 11 5.69 9.19 25.84
N ILE A 12 6.82 8.88 26.48
CA ILE A 12 7.93 9.84 26.65
C ILE A 12 8.53 10.21 25.28
N ASP A 13 8.74 9.24 24.40
CA ASP A 13 9.22 9.48 23.03
C ASP A 13 8.27 10.40 22.25
N LYS A 14 6.98 10.12 22.31
CA LYS A 14 5.94 10.90 21.64
C LYS A 14 5.83 12.34 22.16
N SER A 15 5.90 12.53 23.47
CA SER A 15 5.73 13.85 24.10
C SER A 15 7.01 14.67 24.13
N GLY A 16 8.20 14.05 23.99
CA GLY A 16 9.51 14.65 24.12
C GLY A 16 9.87 15.14 25.55
N SER A 17 9.04 14.77 26.55
CA SER A 17 9.19 15.25 27.95
C SER A 17 8.61 14.26 28.95
N ILE A 18 9.44 13.86 29.94
CA ILE A 18 9.00 12.95 31.00
C ILE A 18 7.85 13.57 31.83
N SER A 19 7.93 14.88 32.11
CA SER A 19 6.90 15.58 32.90
C SER A 19 5.58 15.70 32.15
N LYS A 20 5.64 15.92 30.81
CA LYS A 20 4.44 15.98 29.96
C LYS A 20 3.81 14.60 29.84
N ALA A 21 4.60 13.56 29.54
CA ALA A 21 4.15 12.18 29.51
C ALA A 21 3.49 11.73 30.82
N ALA A 22 4.07 12.11 31.96
CA ALA A 22 3.51 11.79 33.28
C ALA A 22 2.12 12.42 33.48
N LYS A 23 1.90 13.66 33.01
CA LYS A 23 0.58 14.31 33.05
C LYS A 23 -0.42 13.63 32.14
N GLU A 24 -0.02 13.30 30.91
CA GLU A 24 -0.88 12.63 29.92
C GLU A 24 -1.32 11.23 30.37
N LEU A 25 -0.42 10.53 31.08
CA LEU A 25 -0.68 9.19 31.63
C LEU A 25 -1.31 9.21 33.04
N TYR A 26 -1.53 10.38 33.65
CA TYR A 26 -2.05 10.53 35.01
C TYR A 26 -1.23 9.78 36.06
N VAL A 27 0.10 9.78 35.96
CA VAL A 27 1.00 9.11 36.88
C VAL A 27 2.09 10.07 37.41
N ALA A 28 2.70 9.70 38.52
CA ALA A 28 3.80 10.51 39.09
C ALA A 28 5.06 10.39 38.22
N GLN A 29 5.71 11.51 37.91
CA GLN A 29 6.95 11.55 37.10
C GLN A 29 8.06 10.59 37.60
N PRO A 30 8.28 10.39 38.94
CA PRO A 30 9.24 9.40 39.41
C PRO A 30 9.02 7.98 38.92
N ASN A 31 7.78 7.59 38.64
CA ASN A 31 7.45 6.26 38.11
C ASN A 31 8.00 6.08 36.68
N LEU A 32 7.82 7.10 35.82
CA LEU A 32 8.38 7.09 34.48
C LEU A 32 9.92 7.05 34.51
N SER A 33 10.52 7.83 35.40
CA SER A 33 11.98 7.85 35.55
C SER A 33 12.53 6.51 36.05
N LYS A 34 11.79 5.80 36.92
CA LYS A 34 12.14 4.45 37.37
C LYS A 34 12.00 3.44 36.21
N ALA A 35 10.93 3.52 35.43
CA ALA A 35 10.70 2.65 34.29
C ALA A 35 11.82 2.78 33.25
N ILE A 36 12.22 4.00 32.88
CA ILE A 36 13.38 4.22 32.00
C ILE A 36 14.61 3.52 32.53
N LYS A 37 15.01 3.83 33.78
CA LYS A 37 16.21 3.24 34.40
C LYS A 37 16.15 1.74 34.53
N HIS A 38 14.96 1.17 34.73
CA HIS A 38 14.74 -0.27 34.78
C HIS A 38 15.02 -0.91 33.44
N LEU A 39 14.42 -0.37 32.35
CA LEU A 39 14.62 -0.87 31.01
C LEU A 39 16.07 -0.67 30.52
N GLU A 40 16.64 0.52 30.73
CA GLU A 40 18.03 0.79 30.35
C GLU A 40 19.03 -0.17 31.02
N ARG A 41 18.81 -0.49 32.30
CA ARG A 41 19.63 -1.47 33.02
C ARG A 41 19.39 -2.89 32.55
N GLU A 42 18.14 -3.28 32.26
CA GLU A 42 17.79 -4.64 31.82
C GLU A 42 18.37 -4.94 30.42
N PHE A 43 18.35 -3.96 29.53
CA PHE A 43 18.84 -4.12 28.16
C PHE A 43 20.29 -3.64 27.95
N GLY A 44 20.90 -3.03 28.95
CA GLY A 44 22.29 -2.55 28.87
C GLY A 44 22.50 -1.41 27.88
N ILE A 45 21.45 -0.63 27.60
CA ILE A 45 21.47 0.49 26.64
C ILE A 45 20.99 1.78 27.31
N SER A 46 21.34 2.92 26.75
CA SER A 46 20.70 4.20 27.07
C SER A 46 19.57 4.43 26.08
N ILE A 47 18.31 4.49 26.56
CA ILE A 47 17.15 4.70 25.69
C ILE A 47 17.01 6.19 25.34
N PHE A 48 17.23 7.06 26.34
CA PHE A 48 17.06 8.49 26.19
C PHE A 48 18.28 9.29 26.62
N GLU A 49 18.53 10.36 25.90
CA GLU A 49 19.42 11.45 26.33
C GLU A 49 18.60 12.67 26.73
N ARG A 50 19.08 13.37 27.78
CA ARG A 50 18.45 14.59 28.32
C ARG A 50 19.20 15.81 27.85
N SER A 51 18.48 16.81 27.40
CA SER A 51 19.03 18.12 27.03
C SER A 51 18.19 19.25 27.62
N SER A 52 18.66 20.47 27.50
CA SER A 52 17.90 21.68 27.87
C SER A 52 16.61 21.85 27.04
N LYS A 53 16.51 21.14 25.93
CA LYS A 53 15.33 21.15 25.01
C LYS A 53 14.35 19.99 25.27
N GLY A 54 14.63 19.14 26.26
CA GLY A 54 13.78 17.98 26.57
C GLY A 54 14.52 16.64 26.50
N VAL A 55 13.77 15.60 26.16
CA VAL A 55 14.24 14.20 26.10
C VAL A 55 14.17 13.73 24.66
N LYS A 56 15.26 13.15 24.17
CA LYS A 56 15.33 12.53 22.83
C LYS A 56 15.81 11.10 22.93
N ALA A 57 15.32 10.24 22.04
CA ALA A 57 15.82 8.88 21.94
C ALA A 57 17.27 8.87 21.39
N THR A 58 18.12 8.02 21.98
CA THR A 58 19.45 7.69 21.44
C THR A 58 19.29 6.83 20.17
N ARG A 59 20.39 6.54 19.48
CA ARG A 59 20.35 5.62 18.31
C ARG A 59 19.90 4.21 18.71
N GLU A 60 20.40 3.69 19.83
CA GLU A 60 20.00 2.42 20.41
C GLU A 60 18.56 2.48 20.93
N GLY A 61 18.19 3.62 21.55
CA GLY A 61 16.85 3.90 22.04
C GLY A 61 15.80 3.91 20.92
N GLN A 62 16.11 4.44 19.75
CA GLN A 62 15.21 4.42 18.61
C GLN A 62 14.84 2.99 18.20
N LYS A 63 15.83 2.10 18.07
CA LYS A 63 15.60 0.68 17.79
C LYS A 63 14.76 0.01 18.87
N PHE A 64 15.05 0.30 20.14
CA PHE A 64 14.29 -0.23 21.27
C PHE A 64 12.82 0.23 21.19
N LEU A 65 12.59 1.52 20.93
CA LEU A 65 11.24 2.10 20.81
C LEU A 65 10.44 1.53 19.65
N GLU A 66 11.08 1.20 18.53
CA GLU A 66 10.42 0.50 17.41
C GLU A 66 9.89 -0.86 17.86
N TYR A 67 10.70 -1.65 18.59
CA TYR A 67 10.25 -2.92 19.16
C TYR A 67 9.17 -2.73 20.22
N ALA A 68 9.31 -1.73 21.10
CA ALA A 68 8.32 -1.43 22.14
C ALA A 68 6.95 -1.08 21.55
N LYS A 69 6.92 -0.20 20.54
CA LYS A 69 5.69 0.17 19.81
C LYS A 69 5.02 -1.06 19.17
N ARG A 70 5.82 -1.94 18.57
CA ARG A 70 5.31 -3.16 17.94
C ARG A 70 4.72 -4.14 18.97
N ILE A 71 5.40 -4.35 20.10
CA ILE A 71 4.90 -5.23 21.18
C ILE A 71 3.57 -4.68 21.74
N ILE A 72 3.49 -3.39 22.01
CA ILE A 72 2.26 -2.75 22.50
C ILE A 72 1.13 -2.95 21.48
N TYR A 73 1.40 -2.73 20.21
CA TYR A 73 0.44 -2.92 19.13
C TYR A 73 -0.10 -4.36 19.08
N GLU A 74 0.78 -5.36 19.11
CA GLU A 74 0.38 -6.78 19.10
C GLU A 74 -0.49 -7.17 20.31
N ILE A 75 -0.21 -6.59 21.47
CA ILE A 75 -1.02 -6.83 22.68
C ILE A 75 -2.40 -6.16 22.56
N GLU A 76 -2.47 -4.98 21.99
CA GLU A 76 -3.75 -4.31 21.76
C GLU A 76 -4.58 -5.04 20.69
N GLU A 77 -3.95 -5.60 19.66
CA GLU A 77 -4.60 -6.50 18.70
C GLU A 77 -5.14 -7.75 19.39
N MET A 78 -4.30 -8.42 20.19
CA MET A 78 -4.71 -9.61 20.96
C MET A 78 -5.91 -9.30 21.87
N LYS A 79 -5.92 -8.16 22.58
CA LYS A 79 -7.04 -7.75 23.43
C LYS A 79 -8.31 -7.54 22.62
N ARG A 80 -8.19 -6.92 21.44
CA ARG A 80 -9.34 -6.72 20.51
C ARG A 80 -9.87 -8.07 20.03
N ASP A 81 -9.00 -8.92 19.52
CA ASP A 81 -9.39 -10.24 19.02
C ASP A 81 -10.06 -11.09 20.12
N CYS A 82 -9.57 -11.00 21.37
CA CYS A 82 -10.18 -11.70 22.51
C CYS A 82 -11.51 -11.07 22.98
N SER A 83 -11.69 -9.75 22.85
CA SER A 83 -12.93 -9.06 23.23
C SER A 83 -14.06 -9.26 22.22
N ASP A 84 -13.70 -9.57 20.97
CA ASP A 84 -14.62 -9.79 19.85
C ASP A 84 -15.04 -11.27 19.69
N LEU A 85 -14.62 -12.15 20.60
CA LEU A 85 -15.08 -13.53 20.64
C LEU A 85 -16.60 -13.60 20.83
N GLY A 86 -17.32 -13.70 19.71
CA GLY A 86 -18.79 -13.82 19.67
C GLY A 86 -19.53 -12.70 18.95
N LYS A 87 -18.83 -11.69 18.42
CA LYS A 87 -19.42 -10.70 17.50
C LYS A 87 -18.74 -10.84 16.14
N GLU A 88 -19.53 -10.97 15.08
CA GLU A 88 -19.01 -10.90 13.72
C GLU A 88 -18.56 -9.45 13.41
N ASN A 89 -17.35 -9.11 13.83
CA ASN A 89 -16.77 -7.80 13.56
C ASN A 89 -15.75 -7.93 12.44
N LEU A 90 -15.99 -7.29 11.30
CA LEU A 90 -15.01 -7.15 10.24
C LEU A 90 -14.04 -6.02 10.63
N SER A 91 -12.83 -6.38 11.02
CA SER A 91 -11.79 -5.39 11.36
C SER A 91 -10.46 -5.75 10.71
N PHE A 92 -10.05 -4.96 9.71
CA PHE A 92 -8.69 -5.07 9.15
C PHE A 92 -8.25 -3.76 8.49
N LYS A 93 -6.94 -3.65 8.30
CA LYS A 93 -6.29 -2.51 7.66
C LYS A 93 -5.51 -2.98 6.46
N ILE A 94 -5.76 -2.36 5.31
CA ILE A 94 -5.02 -2.65 4.09
C ILE A 94 -4.52 -1.38 3.42
N THR A 95 -3.28 -1.42 2.95
CA THR A 95 -2.68 -0.37 2.14
C THR A 95 -2.47 -0.91 0.72
N VAL A 96 -2.86 -0.13 -0.29
CA VAL A 96 -2.94 -0.60 -1.69
C VAL A 96 -2.39 0.45 -2.66
N PRO A 97 -1.99 0.06 -3.88
CA PRO A 97 -1.69 1.02 -4.92
C PRO A 97 -2.98 1.70 -5.41
N ARG A 98 -2.83 2.86 -6.04
CA ARG A 98 -3.96 3.55 -6.69
C ARG A 98 -4.46 2.77 -7.90
N ALA A 99 -5.31 1.78 -7.64
CA ALA A 99 -5.84 0.85 -8.63
C ALA A 99 -7.36 0.77 -8.53
N SER A 100 -8.04 1.23 -9.57
CA SER A 100 -9.50 1.31 -9.59
C SER A 100 -10.19 -0.03 -9.37
N TYR A 101 -9.61 -1.12 -9.86
CA TYR A 101 -10.19 -2.44 -9.67
C TYR A 101 -10.06 -2.94 -8.22
N ILE A 102 -8.97 -2.58 -7.50
CA ILE A 102 -8.80 -2.93 -6.09
C ILE A 102 -9.81 -2.19 -5.23
N SER A 103 -9.96 -0.86 -5.46
CA SER A 103 -10.95 -0.08 -4.72
C SER A 103 -12.39 -0.50 -5.02
N SER A 104 -12.68 -0.92 -6.27
CA SER A 104 -14.00 -1.48 -6.62
C SER A 104 -14.25 -2.81 -5.92
N ALA A 105 -13.26 -3.72 -5.91
CA ALA A 105 -13.36 -4.99 -5.21
C ALA A 105 -13.56 -4.80 -3.70
N PHE A 106 -12.83 -3.85 -3.11
CA PHE A 106 -13.01 -3.52 -1.69
C PHE A 106 -14.42 -2.99 -1.40
N ALA A 107 -14.92 -2.05 -2.20
CA ALA A 107 -16.26 -1.51 -2.03
C ALA A 107 -17.35 -2.58 -2.18
N GLU A 108 -17.21 -3.50 -3.14
CA GLU A 108 -18.12 -4.64 -3.33
C GLU A 108 -18.07 -5.60 -2.15
N PHE A 109 -16.86 -5.97 -1.70
CA PHE A 109 -16.67 -6.85 -0.56
C PHE A 109 -17.33 -6.29 0.72
N ILE A 110 -17.13 -4.99 1.01
CA ILE A 110 -17.79 -4.33 2.13
C ILE A 110 -19.31 -4.30 1.95
N GLY A 111 -19.79 -4.04 0.72
CA GLY A 111 -21.23 -4.00 0.41
C GLY A 111 -21.95 -5.35 0.52
N MET A 112 -21.21 -6.47 0.47
CA MET A 112 -21.75 -7.83 0.65
C MET A 112 -21.93 -8.21 2.11
N GLN A 113 -21.32 -7.46 3.05
CA GLN A 113 -21.39 -7.82 4.46
C GLN A 113 -22.81 -7.68 5.03
N SER A 114 -23.13 -8.51 6.00
CA SER A 114 -24.40 -8.46 6.73
C SER A 114 -24.57 -7.10 7.42
N LYS A 115 -25.80 -6.61 7.49
CA LYS A 115 -26.14 -5.39 8.24
C LYS A 115 -25.85 -5.51 9.75
N GLU A 116 -25.73 -6.73 10.25
CA GLU A 116 -25.43 -7.03 11.66
C GLU A 116 -23.91 -7.05 11.93
N THR A 117 -23.09 -7.11 10.88
CA THR A 117 -21.64 -7.10 10.99
C THR A 117 -21.14 -5.69 11.28
N ALA A 118 -20.50 -5.49 12.41
CA ALA A 118 -19.83 -4.22 12.69
C ALA A 118 -18.54 -4.12 11.84
N ILE A 119 -18.43 -3.08 11.02
CA ILE A 119 -17.33 -2.89 10.09
C ILE A 119 -16.40 -1.80 10.59
N LYS A 120 -15.10 -2.14 10.76
CA LYS A 120 -14.01 -1.20 11.04
C LYS A 120 -12.84 -1.51 10.12
N ALA A 121 -12.91 -1.03 8.89
CA ALA A 121 -11.85 -1.25 7.90
C ALA A 121 -11.11 0.06 7.57
N GLU A 122 -9.79 0.00 7.48
CA GLU A 122 -8.96 1.08 6.99
C GLU A 122 -8.42 0.68 5.61
N PHE A 123 -8.78 1.46 4.60
CA PHE A 123 -8.33 1.28 3.22
C PHE A 123 -7.54 2.51 2.79
N GLN A 124 -6.24 2.35 2.58
CA GLN A 124 -5.35 3.46 2.25
C GLN A 124 -4.64 3.24 0.92
N GLU A 125 -4.76 4.20 0.01
CA GLU A 125 -4.05 4.19 -1.26
C GLU A 125 -2.70 4.90 -1.13
N ASN A 126 -1.61 4.20 -1.48
CA ASN A 126 -0.24 4.68 -1.29
C ASN A 126 0.69 4.25 -2.42
N SER A 127 1.91 4.80 -2.41
CA SER A 127 3.04 4.25 -3.16
C SER A 127 3.51 2.91 -2.55
N SER A 128 4.21 2.10 -3.34
CA SER A 128 4.73 0.80 -2.89
C SER A 128 5.65 0.89 -1.68
N MET A 129 6.47 1.95 -1.61
CA MET A 129 7.37 2.16 -0.48
C MET A 129 6.61 2.50 0.81
N HIS A 130 5.59 3.36 0.74
CA HIS A 130 4.73 3.66 1.89
C HIS A 130 3.89 2.44 2.29
N ALA A 131 3.45 1.61 1.34
CA ALA A 131 2.75 0.37 1.66
C ALA A 131 3.65 -0.61 2.45
N ILE A 132 4.92 -0.75 2.06
CA ILE A 132 5.91 -1.54 2.80
C ILE A 132 6.10 -0.98 4.22
N GLU A 133 6.25 0.34 4.36
CA GLU A 133 6.39 1.00 5.66
C GLU A 133 5.16 0.79 6.54
N ASN A 134 3.96 0.93 5.98
CA ASN A 134 2.71 0.72 6.69
C ASN A 134 2.59 -0.70 7.26
N VAL A 135 2.96 -1.72 6.49
CA VAL A 135 2.96 -3.11 6.97
C VAL A 135 4.02 -3.34 8.05
N LEU A 136 5.18 -2.70 7.94
CA LEU A 136 6.26 -2.89 8.91
C LEU A 136 6.02 -2.16 10.23
N GLN A 137 5.55 -0.90 10.19
CA GLN A 137 5.63 0.04 11.30
C GLN A 137 4.28 0.59 11.75
N ASN A 138 3.30 0.74 10.83
CA ASN A 138 2.07 1.47 11.10
C ASN A 138 0.85 0.56 11.38
N GLY A 139 1.10 -0.72 11.64
CA GLY A 139 0.07 -1.66 12.07
C GLY A 139 -0.91 -2.11 10.99
N TYR A 140 -0.52 -2.00 9.72
CA TYR A 140 -1.27 -2.64 8.64
C TYR A 140 -0.91 -4.13 8.60
N SER A 141 -1.93 -4.98 8.61
CA SER A 141 -1.73 -6.44 8.58
C SER A 141 -1.20 -6.92 7.24
N MET A 142 -1.63 -6.28 6.16
CA MET A 142 -1.22 -6.59 4.80
C MET A 142 -1.22 -5.34 3.91
N GLY A 143 -0.50 -5.43 2.81
CA GLY A 143 -0.46 -4.40 1.78
C GLY A 143 -0.42 -5.00 0.39
N ILE A 144 -0.79 -4.22 -0.60
CA ILE A 144 -0.55 -4.54 -2.00
C ILE A 144 0.42 -3.50 -2.55
N ILE A 145 1.52 -3.96 -3.12
CA ILE A 145 2.49 -3.11 -3.79
C ILE A 145 2.41 -3.30 -5.30
N ARG A 146 2.75 -2.25 -6.04
CA ARG A 146 2.78 -2.26 -7.51
C ARG A 146 4.14 -1.83 -8.01
N TYR A 147 4.68 -2.56 -8.97
CA TYR A 147 5.91 -2.20 -9.66
C TYR A 147 5.90 -2.70 -11.11
N LEU A 148 6.73 -2.10 -11.95
CA LEU A 148 6.99 -2.60 -13.29
C LEU A 148 7.72 -3.94 -13.22
N CYS A 149 7.40 -4.88 -14.10
CA CYS A 149 8.00 -6.22 -14.09
C CYS A 149 9.53 -6.20 -14.13
N GLU A 150 10.14 -5.20 -14.78
CA GLU A 150 11.58 -4.99 -14.82
C GLU A 150 12.20 -4.72 -13.44
N ASN A 151 11.43 -4.17 -12.51
CA ASN A 151 11.86 -3.85 -11.14
C ASN A 151 11.68 -5.02 -10.15
N GLU A 152 11.22 -6.18 -10.61
CA GLU A 152 10.99 -7.33 -9.74
C GLU A 152 12.21 -7.74 -8.89
N PRO A 153 13.43 -7.85 -9.44
CA PRO A 153 14.59 -8.27 -8.65
C PRO A 153 14.88 -7.32 -7.48
N TYR A 154 14.65 -6.01 -7.68
CA TYR A 154 14.79 -5.01 -6.64
C TYR A 154 13.77 -5.22 -5.52
N PHE A 155 12.48 -5.33 -5.87
CA PHE A 155 11.43 -5.50 -4.87
C PHE A 155 11.52 -6.83 -4.14
N GLN A 156 11.87 -7.93 -4.81
CA GLN A 156 12.12 -9.22 -4.15
C GLN A 156 13.22 -9.10 -3.10
N SER A 157 14.38 -8.54 -3.48
CA SER A 157 15.49 -8.35 -2.55
C SER A 157 15.12 -7.46 -1.37
N LEU A 158 14.32 -6.40 -1.61
CA LEU A 158 13.87 -5.49 -0.56
C LEU A 158 12.91 -6.18 0.41
N LEU A 159 11.94 -6.96 -0.08
CA LEU A 159 10.97 -7.68 0.75
C LEU A 159 11.65 -8.74 1.60
N ASP A 160 12.57 -9.51 1.04
CA ASP A 160 13.38 -10.50 1.78
C ASP A 160 14.19 -9.83 2.89
N LEU A 161 14.88 -8.73 2.59
CA LEU A 161 15.65 -7.96 3.57
C LEU A 161 14.77 -7.42 4.71
N LYS A 162 13.53 -7.06 4.40
CA LYS A 162 12.57 -6.53 5.37
C LYS A 162 11.77 -7.63 6.10
N GLY A 163 11.94 -8.91 5.77
CA GLY A 163 11.24 -10.02 6.39
C GLY A 163 9.75 -10.03 6.07
N LEU A 164 9.39 -9.69 4.84
CA LEU A 164 8.04 -9.74 4.33
C LEU A 164 7.85 -10.94 3.40
N ASP A 165 6.72 -11.62 3.54
CA ASP A 165 6.25 -12.60 2.56
C ASP A 165 5.49 -11.87 1.44
N ALA A 166 5.56 -12.44 0.23
CA ALA A 166 4.98 -11.87 -0.98
C ALA A 166 4.20 -12.92 -1.77
N GLU A 167 3.03 -12.51 -2.30
CA GLU A 167 2.16 -13.34 -3.13
C GLU A 167 1.73 -12.54 -4.37
N LEU A 168 2.04 -13.04 -5.58
CA LEU A 168 1.62 -12.40 -6.82
C LEU A 168 0.09 -12.48 -6.96
N LEU A 169 -0.57 -11.31 -7.05
CA LEU A 169 -2.00 -11.21 -7.30
C LEU A 169 -2.31 -11.13 -8.79
N ALA A 170 -1.57 -10.29 -9.51
CA ALA A 170 -1.78 -10.09 -10.94
C ALA A 170 -0.53 -9.53 -11.64
N GLU A 171 -0.39 -9.91 -12.91
CA GLU A 171 0.49 -9.25 -13.88
C GLU A 171 -0.39 -8.65 -14.98
N LEU A 172 -0.32 -7.33 -15.13
CA LEU A 172 -1.27 -6.55 -15.91
C LEU A 172 -0.54 -5.64 -16.90
N PRO A 173 -1.14 -5.36 -18.09
CA PRO A 173 -0.59 -4.35 -18.98
C PRO A 173 -0.71 -2.96 -18.35
N TYR A 174 0.31 -2.13 -18.60
CA TYR A 174 0.26 -0.72 -18.29
C TYR A 174 -0.36 0.01 -19.47
N MET A 175 -1.47 0.69 -19.25
CA MET A 175 -2.34 1.22 -20.29
C MET A 175 -2.50 2.73 -20.14
N ILE A 176 -2.87 3.39 -21.22
CA ILE A 176 -3.19 4.82 -21.21
C ILE A 176 -4.67 5.01 -20.95
N LEU A 177 -5.01 5.90 -20.00
CA LEU A 177 -6.35 6.38 -19.73
C LEU A 177 -6.44 7.85 -20.14
N THR A 178 -7.45 8.22 -20.91
CA THR A 178 -7.69 9.60 -21.40
C THR A 178 -9.18 9.87 -21.51
N SER A 179 -9.57 11.14 -21.71
CA SER A 179 -10.96 11.52 -22.00
C SER A 179 -11.46 10.89 -23.29
N ALA A 180 -12.69 10.38 -23.30
CA ALA A 180 -13.31 9.81 -24.49
C ALA A 180 -13.54 10.88 -25.59
N ASP A 181 -13.69 12.14 -25.22
CA ASP A 181 -13.90 13.26 -26.15
C ASP A 181 -12.58 13.87 -26.66
N GLY A 182 -11.44 13.45 -26.07
CA GLY A 182 -10.12 13.95 -26.43
C GLY A 182 -9.61 13.39 -27.78
N ASP A 183 -8.63 14.08 -28.36
CA ASP A 183 -8.02 13.63 -29.62
C ASP A 183 -7.21 12.34 -29.42
N LEU A 184 -6.59 12.16 -28.25
CA LEU A 184 -5.89 10.90 -27.94
C LEU A 184 -6.80 9.67 -27.95
N ALA A 185 -8.08 9.84 -27.64
CA ALA A 185 -9.05 8.76 -27.71
C ALA A 185 -9.26 8.22 -29.15
N LYS A 186 -9.15 9.11 -30.14
CA LYS A 186 -9.42 8.82 -31.56
C LYS A 186 -8.19 8.30 -32.29
N ARG A 187 -6.98 8.60 -31.79
CA ARG A 187 -5.71 8.19 -32.41
C ARG A 187 -5.37 6.73 -32.04
N GLU A 188 -4.72 6.03 -32.92
CA GLU A 188 -4.06 4.77 -32.60
C GLU A 188 -2.66 5.06 -32.05
N LEU A 189 -2.34 4.62 -30.83
CA LEU A 189 -1.08 4.93 -30.18
C LEU A 189 -0.03 3.84 -30.52
N LYS A 190 0.69 4.06 -31.62
CA LYS A 190 1.71 3.13 -32.13
C LYS A 190 3.12 3.51 -31.71
N THR A 191 3.35 4.81 -31.50
CA THR A 191 4.66 5.33 -31.12
C THR A 191 4.53 6.30 -29.93
N ARG A 192 5.64 6.57 -29.29
CA ARG A 192 5.67 7.44 -28.10
C ARG A 192 5.52 8.93 -28.44
N GLU A 193 6.01 9.30 -29.62
CA GLU A 193 5.94 10.66 -30.15
C GLU A 193 4.47 11.13 -30.28
N GLU A 194 3.52 10.20 -30.42
CA GLU A 194 2.09 10.50 -30.47
C GLU A 194 1.53 11.03 -29.13
N LEU A 195 2.30 10.95 -28.06
CA LEU A 195 1.98 11.50 -26.73
C LEU A 195 2.70 12.82 -26.41
N GLU A 196 3.65 13.28 -27.25
CA GLU A 196 4.48 14.46 -26.96
C GLU A 196 3.67 15.75 -26.79
N ASP A 197 2.60 15.91 -27.58
CA ASP A 197 1.68 17.06 -27.48
C ASP A 197 0.69 16.93 -26.30
N GLY A 198 0.72 15.81 -25.58
CA GLY A 198 -0.17 15.51 -24.47
C GLY A 198 0.28 16.14 -23.16
N VAL A 199 -0.62 16.08 -22.18
CA VAL A 199 -0.34 16.45 -20.79
C VAL A 199 -0.35 15.18 -19.95
N GLU A 200 0.80 14.75 -19.46
CA GLU A 200 0.89 13.57 -18.61
C GLU A 200 0.49 13.91 -17.16
N ILE A 201 -0.45 13.15 -16.61
CA ILE A 201 -0.86 13.27 -15.22
C ILE A 201 -0.18 12.17 -14.40
N LEU A 202 0.57 12.58 -13.40
CA LEU A 202 1.40 11.73 -12.56
C LEU A 202 1.02 11.86 -11.09
N HIS A 203 1.21 10.79 -10.31
CA HIS A 203 1.14 10.88 -8.85
C HIS A 203 2.47 11.40 -8.29
N GLY A 204 2.42 12.53 -7.56
CA GLY A 204 3.62 13.25 -7.10
C GLY A 204 4.39 12.55 -5.97
N ASP A 205 3.83 11.53 -5.35
CA ASP A 205 4.46 10.71 -4.30
C ASP A 205 5.09 9.42 -4.83
N TRP A 206 5.05 9.18 -6.13
CA TRP A 206 5.66 8.01 -6.76
C TRP A 206 7.13 8.26 -7.02
N LYS A 207 7.98 7.96 -6.03
CA LYS A 207 9.43 8.02 -6.15
C LYS A 207 10.01 6.62 -5.96
N LEU A 208 10.88 6.21 -6.87
CA LEU A 208 11.78 5.09 -6.60
C LEU A 208 12.82 5.53 -5.55
N PRO A 209 13.37 4.60 -4.73
CA PRO A 209 14.38 4.91 -3.72
C PRO A 209 15.66 5.52 -4.28
N THR A 210 15.92 5.38 -5.57
CA THR A 210 17.05 6.00 -6.29
C THR A 210 16.87 7.52 -6.46
N GLY A 211 15.72 8.09 -6.10
CA GLY A 211 15.45 9.53 -6.21
C GLY A 211 15.21 10.02 -7.63
N GLU A 212 15.37 9.15 -8.61
CA GLU A 212 15.10 9.45 -10.01
C GLU A 212 13.71 8.94 -10.36
N TYR A 213 12.87 9.82 -10.90
CA TYR A 213 11.80 9.35 -11.78
C TYR A 213 12.50 8.54 -12.86
N THR A 214 11.99 7.37 -13.23
CA THR A 214 12.49 6.62 -14.37
C THR A 214 12.27 7.45 -15.65
N GLU A 215 13.05 8.51 -15.81
CA GLU A 215 13.02 9.39 -16.97
C GLU A 215 13.98 8.93 -18.07
N LEU A 216 14.67 7.81 -17.85
CA LEU A 216 15.74 7.40 -18.75
C LEU A 216 15.22 6.43 -19.81
N SER A 217 15.26 6.88 -21.05
CA SER A 217 15.41 5.98 -22.20
C SER A 217 16.79 5.32 -22.15
N GLU A 218 16.95 4.20 -22.81
CA GLU A 218 18.27 3.55 -23.00
C GLU A 218 19.33 4.50 -23.58
N ASN A 219 18.96 5.66 -24.12
CA ASN A 219 19.82 6.66 -24.73
C ASN A 219 19.98 7.96 -23.91
N GLY A 220 19.44 8.04 -22.67
CA GLY A 220 19.61 9.22 -21.82
C GLY A 220 18.78 10.45 -22.23
N GLU A 221 17.87 10.33 -23.19
CA GLU A 221 16.94 11.39 -23.58
C GLU A 221 15.67 11.31 -22.73
N SER A 222 15.17 12.47 -22.27
CA SER A 222 13.88 12.56 -21.58
C SER A 222 12.77 12.13 -22.52
N LEU A 223 12.19 10.96 -22.25
CA LEU A 223 11.13 10.36 -23.07
C LEU A 223 9.72 10.82 -22.66
N HIS A 224 9.63 11.88 -21.86
CA HIS A 224 8.37 12.36 -21.33
C HIS A 224 7.92 13.66 -22.02
N PRO A 225 6.60 13.85 -22.19
CA PRO A 225 6.08 15.11 -22.69
C PRO A 225 6.55 16.26 -21.81
N HIS A 226 6.74 17.43 -22.42
CA HIS A 226 7.13 18.63 -21.71
C HIS A 226 6.07 19.08 -20.69
N ASN A 227 4.80 18.67 -20.89
CA ASN A 227 3.68 19.07 -20.07
C ASN A 227 3.32 17.97 -19.07
N LYS A 228 3.48 18.27 -17.77
CA LYS A 228 3.17 17.32 -16.68
C LYS A 228 2.30 17.98 -15.61
N ILE A 229 1.31 17.25 -15.10
CA ILE A 229 0.52 17.61 -13.93
C ILE A 229 0.79 16.59 -12.83
N TYR A 230 1.30 17.06 -11.70
CA TYR A 230 1.49 16.20 -10.53
C TYR A 230 0.29 16.30 -9.60
N ILE A 231 -0.35 15.18 -9.31
CA ILE A 231 -1.46 15.07 -8.36
C ILE A 231 -1.03 14.24 -7.16
N PHE A 232 -1.55 14.59 -6.00
CA PHE A 232 -1.25 13.86 -4.74
C PHE A 232 -2.47 13.08 -4.26
N GLU A 233 -3.66 13.58 -4.57
CA GLU A 233 -4.93 12.97 -4.19
C GLU A 233 -5.63 12.33 -5.38
N ARG A 234 -6.16 11.12 -5.17
CA ARG A 234 -6.84 10.39 -6.24
C ARG A 234 -8.17 11.01 -6.66
N GLY A 235 -8.86 11.71 -5.74
CA GLY A 235 -10.21 12.21 -5.98
C GLY A 235 -10.33 13.10 -7.21
N SER A 236 -9.33 13.93 -7.50
CA SER A 236 -9.33 14.87 -8.63
C SER A 236 -8.82 14.31 -9.95
N GLN A 237 -8.23 13.10 -9.97
CA GLN A 237 -7.54 12.59 -11.17
C GLN A 237 -8.46 12.44 -12.39
N PHE A 238 -9.69 11.97 -12.19
CA PHE A 238 -10.62 11.72 -13.29
C PHE A 238 -11.28 13.01 -13.80
N ASP A 239 -11.49 13.98 -12.91
CA ASP A 239 -11.98 15.30 -13.31
C ASP A 239 -10.92 16.06 -14.13
N ILE A 240 -9.65 16.00 -13.72
CA ILE A 240 -8.55 16.58 -14.47
C ILE A 240 -8.42 15.91 -15.85
N LEU A 241 -8.48 14.58 -15.91
CA LEU A 241 -8.45 13.83 -17.18
C LEU A 241 -9.58 14.24 -18.12
N ARG A 242 -10.77 14.53 -17.59
CA ARG A 242 -11.93 14.92 -18.39
C ARG A 242 -11.81 16.35 -18.90
N GLU A 243 -11.36 17.28 -18.05
CA GLU A 243 -11.38 18.72 -18.34
C GLU A 243 -10.13 19.22 -19.08
N VAL A 244 -8.97 18.60 -18.84
CA VAL A 244 -7.71 18.98 -19.49
C VAL A 244 -7.60 18.27 -20.84
N LYS A 245 -7.70 19.03 -21.92
CA LYS A 245 -7.59 18.48 -23.28
C LYS A 245 -6.27 17.76 -23.50
N ASN A 246 -6.33 16.61 -24.16
CA ASN A 246 -5.18 15.77 -24.48
C ASN A 246 -4.36 15.34 -23.27
N SER A 247 -4.98 15.32 -22.08
CA SER A 247 -4.34 14.73 -20.90
C SER A 247 -4.47 13.21 -20.91
N TYR A 248 -3.50 12.55 -20.27
CA TYR A 248 -3.51 11.11 -20.11
C TYR A 248 -2.78 10.67 -18.83
N MET A 249 -3.08 9.46 -18.39
CA MET A 249 -2.41 8.77 -17.30
C MET A 249 -2.04 7.36 -17.71
N TRP A 250 -0.92 6.88 -17.19
CA TRP A 250 -0.62 5.46 -17.20
C TRP A 250 -1.32 4.77 -16.04
N VAL A 251 -2.07 3.72 -16.33
CA VAL A 251 -2.92 3.03 -15.35
C VAL A 251 -2.93 1.52 -15.60
N SER A 252 -3.25 0.75 -14.55
CA SER A 252 -3.73 -0.62 -14.72
C SER A 252 -5.13 -0.63 -15.36
N PRO A 253 -5.63 -1.79 -15.80
CA PRO A 253 -6.99 -1.88 -16.29
C PRO A 253 -8.01 -1.27 -15.35
N VAL A 254 -8.85 -0.38 -15.88
CA VAL A 254 -9.90 0.36 -15.15
C VAL A 254 -11.25 -0.29 -15.42
N PRO A 255 -12.07 -0.60 -14.41
CA PRO A 255 -13.41 -1.17 -14.59
C PRO A 255 -14.28 -0.35 -15.54
N GLU A 256 -15.01 -1.03 -16.43
CA GLU A 256 -15.82 -0.39 -17.46
C GLU A 256 -16.85 0.60 -16.89
N LYS A 257 -17.51 0.23 -15.79
CA LYS A 257 -18.47 1.10 -15.08
C LYS A 257 -17.85 2.43 -14.73
N LEU A 258 -16.61 2.43 -14.22
CA LEU A 258 -15.91 3.66 -13.84
C LEU A 258 -15.56 4.50 -15.08
N ARG A 259 -15.06 3.86 -16.16
CA ARG A 259 -14.74 4.55 -17.40
C ARG A 259 -15.96 5.24 -18.01
N LYS A 260 -17.11 4.55 -18.02
CA LYS A 260 -18.39 5.12 -18.49
C LYS A 260 -18.84 6.30 -17.62
N ASN A 261 -18.74 6.19 -16.29
CA ASN A 261 -19.17 7.26 -15.37
C ASN A 261 -18.39 8.56 -15.54
N TYR A 262 -17.11 8.46 -15.87
CA TYR A 262 -16.23 9.62 -16.05
C TYR A 262 -15.96 9.98 -17.52
N ASN A 263 -16.65 9.33 -18.47
CA ASN A 263 -16.44 9.52 -19.91
C ASN A 263 -14.96 9.35 -20.31
N LEU A 264 -14.36 8.24 -19.90
CA LEU A 264 -12.96 7.91 -20.14
C LEU A 264 -12.82 6.69 -21.04
N VAL A 265 -11.79 6.66 -21.83
CA VAL A 265 -11.37 5.54 -22.65
C VAL A 265 -9.98 5.07 -22.24
N GLN A 266 -9.80 3.75 -22.24
CA GLN A 266 -8.53 3.12 -21.95
C GLN A 266 -7.99 2.45 -23.21
N LYS A 267 -6.69 2.65 -23.48
CA LYS A 267 -6.03 2.18 -24.71
C LYS A 267 -4.73 1.46 -24.39
N HIS A 268 -4.43 0.46 -25.18
CA HIS A 268 -3.08 -0.09 -25.23
C HIS A 268 -2.15 0.88 -25.94
N ALA A 269 -0.99 1.11 -25.37
CA ALA A 269 0.10 1.77 -26.05
C ALA A 269 0.96 0.66 -26.70
N GLY A 270 0.80 0.47 -28.00
CA GLY A 270 1.44 -0.63 -28.74
C GLY A 270 2.97 -0.62 -28.67
N PHE A 271 3.56 0.53 -28.36
CA PHE A 271 5.00 0.72 -28.23
C PHE A 271 5.54 0.40 -26.83
N SER A 272 4.71 0.40 -25.77
CA SER A 272 5.29 0.35 -24.42
C SER A 272 5.64 -1.08 -23.97
N GLY A 273 4.82 -2.06 -24.34
CA GLY A 273 4.98 -3.44 -23.87
C GLY A 273 5.08 -3.62 -22.34
N GLN A 274 4.94 -2.52 -21.59
CA GLN A 274 5.17 -2.49 -20.16
C GLN A 274 4.10 -3.25 -19.41
N MET A 275 4.57 -4.10 -18.51
CA MET A 275 3.72 -4.89 -17.60
C MET A 275 3.99 -4.46 -16.16
N ILE A 276 2.94 -4.41 -15.39
CA ILE A 276 2.98 -4.13 -13.93
C ILE A 276 2.58 -5.37 -13.16
N ARG A 277 3.17 -5.53 -12.00
CA ARG A 277 2.80 -6.56 -11.03
C ARG A 277 2.17 -5.94 -9.80
N ASP A 278 1.04 -6.52 -9.39
CA ASP A 278 0.43 -6.27 -8.09
C ASP A 278 0.71 -7.47 -7.19
N VAL A 279 1.37 -7.20 -6.07
CA VAL A 279 1.87 -8.22 -5.16
C VAL A 279 1.35 -7.93 -3.75
N LEU A 280 0.68 -8.91 -3.17
CA LEU A 280 0.26 -8.89 -1.77
C LEU A 280 1.49 -9.10 -0.90
N ILE A 281 1.67 -8.25 0.12
CA ILE A 281 2.75 -8.32 1.09
C ILE A 281 2.20 -8.37 2.52
N TYR A 282 2.87 -9.12 3.39
CA TYR A 282 2.57 -9.23 4.81
C TYR A 282 3.80 -9.69 5.58
N LYS A 283 3.81 -9.52 6.89
CA LYS A 283 4.96 -9.95 7.73
C LYS A 283 5.15 -11.45 7.63
N LYS A 284 6.40 -11.88 7.60
CA LYS A 284 6.75 -13.31 7.54
C LYS A 284 6.10 -14.08 8.69
N GLY A 285 5.41 -15.17 8.34
CA GLY A 285 4.66 -15.99 9.29
C GLY A 285 3.32 -15.43 9.76
N TYR A 286 2.86 -14.32 9.20
CA TYR A 286 1.55 -13.75 9.51
C TYR A 286 0.43 -14.67 9.06
N GLN A 287 -0.51 -14.97 9.98
CA GLN A 287 -1.71 -15.75 9.68
C GLN A 287 -2.85 -14.80 9.34
N LYS A 288 -3.24 -14.78 8.07
CA LYS A 288 -4.34 -13.94 7.59
C LYS A 288 -5.64 -14.31 8.31
N LYS A 289 -6.35 -13.32 8.83
CA LYS A 289 -7.68 -13.46 9.46
C LYS A 289 -8.73 -13.87 8.42
N LEU A 290 -9.89 -14.32 8.89
CA LEU A 290 -10.96 -14.80 8.01
C LEU A 290 -11.34 -13.76 6.94
N TYR A 291 -11.73 -12.55 7.35
CA TYR A 291 -12.14 -11.49 6.42
C TYR A 291 -11.02 -11.01 5.48
N GLU A 292 -9.76 -11.09 5.92
CA GLU A 292 -8.62 -10.80 5.04
C GLU A 292 -8.49 -11.82 3.92
N ARG A 293 -8.66 -13.11 4.24
CA ARG A 293 -8.67 -14.19 3.24
C ARG A 293 -9.84 -14.05 2.28
N GLU A 294 -11.03 -13.79 2.81
CA GLU A 294 -12.24 -13.59 2.00
C GLU A 294 -12.10 -12.40 1.06
N PHE A 295 -11.56 -11.27 1.56
CA PHE A 295 -11.29 -10.12 0.70
C PHE A 295 -10.27 -10.44 -0.40
N ILE A 296 -9.17 -11.14 -0.09
CA ILE A 296 -8.16 -11.50 -1.07
C ILE A 296 -8.72 -12.45 -2.15
N GLU A 297 -9.54 -13.42 -1.76
CA GLU A 297 -10.19 -14.30 -2.74
C GLU A 297 -11.19 -13.52 -3.60
N HIS A 298 -12.02 -12.64 -3.02
CA HIS A 298 -12.91 -11.77 -3.78
C HIS A 298 -12.14 -10.86 -4.75
N LEU A 299 -10.99 -10.33 -4.34
CA LEU A 299 -10.13 -9.53 -5.20
C LEU A 299 -9.58 -10.37 -6.37
N LYS A 300 -9.12 -11.60 -6.12
CA LYS A 300 -8.64 -12.52 -7.17
C LYS A 300 -9.76 -12.86 -8.16
N GLU A 301 -10.98 -13.08 -7.69
CA GLU A 301 -12.16 -13.30 -8.55
C GLU A 301 -12.47 -12.07 -9.40
N THR A 302 -12.46 -10.87 -8.79
CA THR A 302 -12.65 -9.60 -9.52
C THR A 302 -11.59 -9.41 -10.62
N ILE A 303 -10.33 -9.77 -10.35
CA ILE A 303 -9.26 -9.73 -11.33
C ILE A 303 -9.57 -10.69 -12.50
N ARG A 304 -9.97 -11.92 -12.21
CA ARG A 304 -10.27 -12.93 -13.24
C ARG A 304 -11.47 -12.55 -14.11
N GLU A 305 -12.52 -12.04 -13.51
CA GLU A 305 -13.80 -11.78 -14.18
C GLU A 305 -13.83 -10.44 -14.90
N LYS A 306 -13.41 -9.35 -14.22
CA LYS A 306 -13.63 -7.98 -14.70
C LYS A 306 -12.47 -7.42 -15.51
N ILE A 307 -11.26 -7.93 -15.30
CA ILE A 307 -10.08 -7.52 -16.07
C ILE A 307 -9.88 -8.43 -17.28
N GLY A 308 -10.40 -9.66 -17.21
CA GLY A 308 -10.44 -10.62 -18.32
C GLY A 308 -9.14 -11.39 -18.52
N ARG A 309 -9.26 -12.64 -18.96
CA ARG A 309 -8.12 -13.56 -19.19
C ARG A 309 -7.11 -13.05 -20.22
N ALA A 310 -7.52 -12.13 -21.10
CA ALA A 310 -6.65 -11.55 -22.13
C ALA A 310 -5.62 -10.55 -21.57
N HIS A 311 -5.81 -10.05 -20.35
CA HIS A 311 -4.99 -9.00 -19.75
C HIS A 311 -4.31 -9.43 -18.45
N VAL A 312 -4.52 -10.67 -17.99
CA VAL A 312 -4.02 -11.13 -16.68
C VAL A 312 -3.17 -12.38 -16.86
N ARG A 313 -1.90 -12.31 -16.46
CA ARG A 313 -1.11 -13.50 -16.15
C ARG A 313 -1.20 -13.71 -14.64
N THR A 314 -2.12 -14.56 -14.20
CA THR A 314 -2.13 -15.06 -12.82
C THR A 314 -1.22 -16.29 -12.71
N PRO A 315 -0.56 -16.50 -11.56
CA PRO A 315 0.13 -17.76 -11.32
C PRO A 315 -0.89 -18.90 -11.49
N VAL A 316 -0.55 -19.88 -12.33
CA VAL A 316 -1.37 -21.09 -12.48
C VAL A 316 -1.26 -21.85 -11.17
N THR A 317 -2.32 -21.87 -10.36
CA THR A 317 -2.35 -22.74 -9.19
C THR A 317 -2.46 -24.20 -9.61
N LEU A 318 -1.97 -25.13 -8.79
CA LEU A 318 -2.10 -26.58 -9.07
C LEU A 318 -3.55 -26.98 -9.36
N GLY A 319 -4.55 -26.30 -8.78
CA GLY A 319 -5.98 -26.51 -9.05
C GLY A 319 -6.41 -26.14 -10.48
N ASP A 320 -5.85 -25.07 -11.05
CA ASP A 320 -6.15 -24.65 -12.42
C ASP A 320 -5.57 -25.64 -13.46
N LEU A 321 -4.44 -26.28 -13.16
CA LEU A 321 -3.85 -27.36 -13.97
C LEU A 321 -4.71 -28.63 -13.96
N VAL A 322 -5.28 -28.99 -12.82
CA VAL A 322 -6.17 -30.15 -12.68
C VAL A 322 -7.49 -29.94 -13.44
N CYS A 323 -8.09 -28.71 -13.35
CA CYS A 323 -9.29 -28.39 -14.11
C CYS A 323 -9.06 -28.39 -15.62
N ARG A 324 -7.91 -27.92 -16.11
CA ARG A 324 -7.58 -28.01 -17.55
C ARG A 324 -7.43 -29.43 -18.05
N LEU A 325 -6.78 -30.30 -17.27
CA LEU A 325 -6.61 -31.73 -17.62
C LEU A 325 -7.90 -32.53 -17.57
N LEU A 326 -8.92 -32.04 -16.86
CA LEU A 326 -10.25 -32.68 -16.80
C LEU A 326 -11.20 -32.18 -17.90
N LEU A 327 -10.94 -31.02 -18.52
CA LEU A 327 -11.74 -30.45 -19.62
C LEU A 327 -11.21 -30.84 -21.02
N GLU A 328 -10.01 -31.41 -21.11
CA GLU A 328 -9.40 -31.92 -22.37
C GLU A 328 -9.58 -33.45 -22.52
N LYS A 329 -10.42 -34.06 -21.70
CA LYS A 329 -10.92 -35.44 -21.87
C LYS A 329 -12.43 -35.43 -22.12
#